data_3743c73205c7ae3df15938370747a46b
#
_entry.id   3743c73205c7ae3df15938370747a46b
#
_cell.length_a   1.000
_cell.length_b   1.000
_cell.length_c   1.000
_cell.angle_alpha   90.00
_cell.angle_beta   90.00
_cell.angle_gamma   90.00
#
_symmetry.space_group_name_H-M   'P 1'
#
loop_
_entity.id
_entity.type
_entity.pdbx_description
1 polymer ?
#
loop_
_entity_poly.entity_id
_entity_poly.type
_entity_poly.pdbx_seq_one_letter_code
_entity_poly.pdbx_strand_id
1 'polypeptide(L)'
;MIHPIPARSRQKSLRHRMSRTNFLKGEVHVTQEQAQILRPETLIEEFKKNGVTHIITIPDSETNYLYELMVNEPSLDIIPVSREGESMSTALGLNIAGKVPVCLIQNTGMLESGDSIRGMALNAGFPLVMVVGYRGWTRHGVTPDTAATYTEPFLHAFGINYYLVEQDEDGDRISAAFAEARETRRPVVVLVGDEYHGFNR
;
A
#
# COMPACT_ATOMS: atom_id res chain seq x y z
N MET A 1 -29.06 6.27 -23.30
CA MET A 1 -28.54 7.50 -23.95
C MET A 1 -27.26 7.86 -23.22
N ILE A 2 -26.13 7.66 -23.87
CA ILE A 2 -24.80 7.95 -23.31
C ILE A 2 -24.37 9.29 -23.89
N HIS A 3 -24.14 10.28 -23.04
CA HIS A 3 -23.65 11.59 -23.47
C HIS A 3 -22.15 11.56 -23.73
N PRO A 4 -21.64 12.16 -24.82
CA PRO A 4 -20.22 12.22 -25.12
C PRO A 4 -19.51 13.30 -24.31
N ILE A 5 -18.29 12.98 -23.85
CA ILE A 5 -17.37 13.89 -23.15
C ILE A 5 -16.69 14.81 -24.16
N PRO A 6 -16.56 16.12 -23.91
CA PRO A 6 -15.95 17.05 -24.87
C PRO A 6 -14.41 16.94 -24.90
N ALA A 7 -13.86 17.00 -26.11
CA ALA A 7 -12.42 16.97 -26.40
C ALA A 7 -11.69 18.23 -25.90
N ARG A 8 -10.54 18.05 -25.25
CA ARG A 8 -9.61 19.12 -24.86
C ARG A 8 -8.76 19.59 -26.02
N SER A 9 -8.62 20.90 -26.11
CA SER A 9 -7.90 21.67 -27.10
C SER A 9 -6.39 21.44 -27.10
N ARG A 10 -5.82 21.40 -28.31
CA ARG A 10 -4.37 21.36 -28.62
C ARG A 10 -3.66 22.61 -28.13
N GLN A 11 -2.59 22.45 -27.37
CA GLN A 11 -1.64 23.52 -27.09
C GLN A 11 -0.41 23.41 -28.01
N LYS A 12 -0.06 24.55 -28.61
CA LYS A 12 0.97 24.74 -29.65
C LYS A 12 2.38 24.65 -29.05
N SER A 13 3.29 23.99 -29.78
CA SER A 13 4.72 23.93 -29.51
C SER A 13 5.39 25.28 -29.75
N LEU A 14 6.15 25.75 -28.79
CA LEU A 14 7.14 26.82 -28.96
C LEU A 14 8.54 26.21 -29.04
N ARG A 15 9.12 26.26 -30.24
CA ARG A 15 10.54 25.96 -30.45
C ARG A 15 11.38 27.11 -29.92
N HIS A 16 12.30 26.82 -29.00
CA HIS A 16 13.37 27.77 -28.64
C HIS A 16 14.71 27.30 -29.18
N ARG A 17 15.39 28.25 -29.78
CA ARG A 17 16.60 28.21 -30.58
C ARG A 17 17.82 27.95 -29.68
N MET A 18 18.65 26.96 -30.01
CA MET A 18 19.92 26.70 -29.36
C MET A 18 20.92 27.82 -29.70
N SER A 19 21.51 28.40 -28.68
CA SER A 19 22.76 29.20 -28.76
C SER A 19 23.92 28.34 -28.25
N ARG A 20 25.00 28.31 -29.03
CA ARG A 20 26.25 27.60 -28.75
C ARG A 20 27.13 28.45 -27.83
N THR A 21 28.01 27.72 -27.14
CA THR A 21 29.28 28.11 -26.46
C THR A 21 29.19 28.49 -24.99
N ASN A 22 29.67 27.57 -24.11
CA ASN A 22 30.98 27.71 -23.43
C ASN A 22 31.28 26.42 -22.64
N PHE A 23 32.33 25.71 -23.07
CA PHE A 23 32.97 24.64 -22.29
C PHE A 23 33.81 25.30 -21.18
N LEU A 24 33.33 25.27 -19.96
CA LEU A 24 34.16 25.40 -18.77
C LEU A 24 33.99 24.18 -17.91
N LYS A 25 35.11 23.53 -17.56
CA LYS A 25 35.21 22.43 -16.63
C LYS A 25 34.58 22.84 -15.30
N GLY A 26 33.35 22.41 -15.07
CA GLY A 26 32.71 22.39 -13.77
C GLY A 26 32.45 20.93 -13.43
N GLU A 27 33.00 20.50 -12.31
CA GLU A 27 32.63 19.19 -11.72
C GLU A 27 31.11 19.16 -11.57
N VAL A 28 30.48 18.33 -12.36
CA VAL A 28 29.05 18.01 -12.16
C VAL A 28 29.00 17.18 -10.91
N HIS A 29 28.76 17.81 -9.76
CA HIS A 29 28.20 17.11 -8.62
C HIS A 29 26.82 16.60 -9.03
N VAL A 30 26.79 15.41 -9.58
CA VAL A 30 25.56 14.62 -9.62
C VAL A 30 25.28 14.28 -8.16
N THR A 31 24.51 15.10 -7.50
CA THR A 31 23.77 14.65 -6.32
C THR A 31 22.89 13.52 -6.84
N GLN A 32 23.29 12.28 -6.57
CA GLN A 32 22.35 11.17 -6.61
C GLN A 32 21.26 11.55 -5.60
N GLU A 33 20.14 12.03 -6.10
CA GLU A 33 18.89 12.00 -5.36
C GLU A 33 18.72 10.52 -5.02
N GLN A 34 19.05 10.14 -3.78
CA GLN A 34 18.73 8.80 -3.28
C GLN A 34 17.24 8.68 -3.44
N ALA A 35 16.82 7.76 -4.31
CA ALA A 35 15.41 7.49 -4.49
C ALA A 35 14.84 7.22 -3.10
N GLN A 36 13.92 8.06 -2.66
CA GLN A 36 13.19 7.87 -1.41
C GLN A 36 12.30 6.65 -1.63
N ILE A 37 12.66 5.53 -1.03
CA ILE A 37 11.95 4.25 -1.16
C ILE A 37 11.46 3.81 0.21
N LEU A 38 10.43 3.01 0.23
CA LEU A 38 10.01 2.27 1.41
C LEU A 38 10.78 0.95 1.46
N ARG A 39 11.62 0.79 2.48
CA ARG A 39 12.38 -0.45 2.68
C ARG A 39 11.53 -1.49 3.41
N PRO A 40 11.72 -2.79 3.09
CA PRO A 40 11.03 -3.88 3.77
C PRO A 40 11.27 -3.86 5.28
N GLU A 41 12.48 -3.50 5.71
CA GLU A 41 12.86 -3.40 7.12
C GLU A 41 11.96 -2.41 7.87
N THR A 42 11.63 -1.27 7.25
CA THR A 42 10.75 -0.26 7.85
C THR A 42 9.36 -0.84 8.16
N LEU A 43 8.80 -1.66 7.25
CA LEU A 43 7.54 -2.35 7.50
C LEU A 43 7.63 -3.33 8.66
N ILE A 44 8.68 -4.14 8.70
CA ILE A 44 8.89 -5.13 9.77
C ILE A 44 9.08 -4.44 11.12
N GLU A 45 9.86 -3.36 11.17
CA GLU A 45 10.07 -2.57 12.39
C GLU A 45 8.75 -1.97 12.91
N GLU A 46 7.94 -1.40 12.03
CA GLU A 46 6.64 -0.87 12.41
C GLU A 46 5.66 -1.98 12.84
N PHE A 47 5.69 -3.15 12.24
CA PHE A 47 4.90 -4.29 12.71
C PHE A 47 5.29 -4.70 14.12
N LYS A 48 6.59 -4.86 14.39
CA LYS A 48 7.11 -5.20 15.72
C LYS A 48 6.76 -4.15 16.76
N LYS A 49 6.95 -2.87 16.45
CA LYS A 49 6.61 -1.73 17.30
C LYS A 49 5.14 -1.73 17.70
N ASN A 50 4.25 -2.17 16.82
CA ASN A 50 2.82 -2.25 17.06
C ASN A 50 2.35 -3.58 17.65
N GLY A 51 3.27 -4.50 17.94
CA GLY A 51 2.99 -5.79 18.57
C GLY A 51 2.32 -6.79 17.62
N VAL A 52 2.49 -6.64 16.31
CA VAL A 52 2.00 -7.62 15.33
C VAL A 52 2.59 -8.98 15.65
N THR A 53 1.75 -10.00 15.62
CA THR A 53 2.12 -11.39 15.90
C THR A 53 1.96 -12.28 14.69
N HIS A 54 1.04 -11.96 13.79
CA HIS A 54 0.70 -12.78 12.62
C HIS A 54 0.51 -11.91 11.39
N ILE A 55 1.09 -12.35 10.29
CA ILE A 55 0.87 -11.78 8.96
C ILE A 55 0.07 -12.78 8.15
N ILE A 56 -1.12 -12.39 7.71
CA ILE A 56 -1.98 -13.21 6.86
C ILE A 56 -1.80 -12.69 5.44
N THR A 57 -1.38 -13.54 4.54
CA THR A 57 -1.01 -13.12 3.19
C THR A 57 -1.29 -14.19 2.13
N ILE A 58 -1.36 -13.76 0.89
CA ILE A 58 -1.22 -14.62 -0.28
C ILE A 58 0.14 -14.31 -0.90
N PRO A 59 0.98 -15.32 -1.15
CA PRO A 59 2.22 -15.11 -1.87
C PRO A 59 1.94 -14.55 -3.28
N ASP A 60 2.35 -13.33 -3.52
CA ASP A 60 2.22 -12.65 -4.80
C ASP A 60 3.50 -11.91 -5.20
N SER A 61 3.52 -11.35 -6.41
CA SER A 61 4.69 -10.63 -6.91
C SER A 61 4.96 -9.31 -6.19
N GLU A 62 3.94 -8.72 -5.58
CA GLU A 62 4.03 -7.41 -4.92
C GLU A 62 4.67 -7.54 -3.52
N THR A 63 4.53 -8.69 -2.86
CA THR A 63 5.04 -8.93 -1.50
C THR A 63 6.34 -9.76 -1.48
N ASN A 64 6.79 -10.25 -2.61
CA ASN A 64 7.89 -11.20 -2.71
C ASN A 64 9.21 -10.68 -2.09
N TYR A 65 9.54 -9.40 -2.24
CA TYR A 65 10.75 -8.80 -1.67
C TYR A 65 10.71 -8.73 -0.13
N LEU A 66 9.51 -8.61 0.45
CA LEU A 66 9.27 -8.60 1.90
C LEU A 66 9.25 -10.02 2.48
N TYR A 67 8.94 -11.03 1.65
CA TYR A 67 8.69 -12.40 2.09
C TYR A 67 9.88 -13.02 2.82
N GLU A 68 11.09 -12.84 2.30
CA GLU A 68 12.30 -13.37 2.93
C GLU A 68 12.52 -12.79 4.34
N LEU A 69 12.31 -11.50 4.52
CA LEU A 69 12.43 -10.86 5.84
C LEU A 69 11.34 -11.34 6.79
N MET A 70 10.10 -11.46 6.32
CA MET A 70 8.98 -11.94 7.14
C MET A 70 9.23 -13.36 7.66
N VAL A 71 9.66 -14.27 6.78
CA VAL A 71 9.89 -15.69 7.13
C VAL A 71 11.05 -15.84 8.10
N ASN A 72 12.05 -14.98 8.05
CA ASN A 72 13.22 -15.00 8.91
C ASN A 72 13.04 -14.19 10.21
N GLU A 73 11.92 -13.50 10.40
CA GLU A 73 11.63 -12.77 11.64
C GLU A 73 10.91 -13.66 12.65
N PRO A 74 11.59 -14.10 13.72
CA PRO A 74 11.06 -15.12 14.64
C PRO A 74 9.87 -14.63 15.50
N SER A 75 9.60 -13.34 15.52
CA SER A 75 8.46 -12.76 16.26
C SER A 75 7.17 -12.71 15.44
N LEU A 76 7.21 -13.10 14.16
CA LEU A 76 6.09 -13.02 13.23
C LEU A 76 5.73 -14.41 12.69
N ASP A 77 4.50 -14.83 12.91
CA ASP A 77 3.95 -16.04 12.29
C ASP A 77 3.28 -15.70 10.95
N ILE A 78 3.67 -16.39 9.88
CA ILE A 78 3.11 -16.18 8.54
C ILE A 78 2.01 -17.22 8.30
N ILE A 79 0.82 -16.73 7.97
CA ILE A 79 -0.34 -17.56 7.64
C ILE A 79 -0.68 -17.34 6.17
N PRO A 80 -0.28 -18.25 5.27
CA PRO A 80 -0.72 -18.20 3.89
C PRO A 80 -2.19 -18.64 3.80
N VAL A 81 -2.98 -17.90 3.01
CA VAL A 81 -4.37 -18.22 2.68
C VAL A 81 -4.51 -18.45 1.19
N SER A 82 -5.60 -19.12 0.78
CA SER A 82 -5.84 -19.44 -0.63
C SER A 82 -6.58 -18.32 -1.38
N ARG A 83 -7.17 -17.40 -0.64
CA ARG A 83 -8.00 -16.32 -1.15
C ARG A 83 -7.96 -15.13 -0.18
N GLU A 84 -7.91 -13.91 -0.68
CA GLU A 84 -7.78 -12.71 0.15
C GLU A 84 -8.96 -12.53 1.12
N GLY A 85 -10.18 -12.90 0.70
CA GLY A 85 -11.36 -12.86 1.57
C GLY A 85 -11.24 -13.74 2.82
N GLU A 86 -10.45 -14.83 2.78
CA GLU A 86 -10.17 -15.69 3.95
C GLU A 86 -9.34 -14.97 5.00
N SER A 87 -8.52 -14.00 4.61
CA SER A 87 -7.69 -13.25 5.56
C SER A 87 -8.51 -12.49 6.59
N MET A 88 -9.71 -12.03 6.23
CA MET A 88 -10.60 -11.30 7.14
C MET A 88 -11.13 -12.19 8.28
N SER A 89 -11.58 -13.39 7.95
CA SER A 89 -12.07 -14.35 8.96
C SER A 89 -10.94 -14.91 9.83
N THR A 90 -9.78 -15.17 9.22
CA THR A 90 -8.58 -15.59 9.94
C THR A 90 -8.12 -14.50 10.92
N ALA A 91 -8.07 -13.24 10.48
CA ALA A 91 -7.72 -12.11 11.32
C ALA A 91 -8.70 -11.94 12.49
N LEU A 92 -10.02 -12.09 12.26
CA LEU A 92 -11.01 -12.03 13.31
C LEU A 92 -10.77 -13.14 14.36
N GLY A 93 -10.53 -14.37 13.92
CA GLY A 93 -10.23 -15.49 14.82
C GLY A 93 -8.97 -15.26 15.66
N LEU A 94 -7.91 -14.76 15.07
CA LEU A 94 -6.67 -14.41 15.76
C LEU A 94 -6.87 -13.27 16.76
N ASN A 95 -7.63 -12.24 16.39
CA ASN A 95 -7.93 -11.13 17.29
C ASN A 95 -8.74 -11.59 18.52
N ILE A 96 -9.74 -12.47 18.32
CA ILE A 96 -10.48 -13.09 19.43
C ILE A 96 -9.55 -13.90 20.35
N ALA A 97 -8.54 -14.55 19.78
CA ALA A 97 -7.53 -15.29 20.52
C ALA A 97 -6.46 -14.38 21.19
N GLY A 98 -6.64 -13.06 21.17
CA GLY A 98 -5.72 -12.08 21.78
C GLY A 98 -4.43 -11.86 21.00
N LYS A 99 -4.41 -12.22 19.72
CA LYS A 99 -3.29 -11.94 18.80
C LYS A 99 -3.49 -10.62 18.09
N VAL A 100 -2.42 -10.09 17.52
CA VAL A 100 -2.45 -8.87 16.70
C VAL A 100 -2.13 -9.25 15.25
N PRO A 101 -3.16 -9.55 14.44
CA PRO A 101 -2.96 -9.88 13.03
C PRO A 101 -2.84 -8.62 12.17
N VAL A 102 -2.13 -8.77 11.04
CA VAL A 102 -2.17 -7.85 9.91
C VAL A 102 -2.51 -8.65 8.64
N CYS A 103 -3.35 -8.10 7.77
CA CYS A 103 -3.58 -8.65 6.44
C CYS A 103 -2.64 -7.94 5.45
N LEU A 104 -1.77 -8.69 4.79
CA LEU A 104 -0.86 -8.19 3.77
C LEU A 104 -1.32 -8.73 2.42
N ILE A 105 -1.95 -7.88 1.63
CA ILE A 105 -2.62 -8.25 0.37
C ILE A 105 -2.44 -7.16 -0.68
N GLN A 106 -2.75 -7.44 -1.93
CA GLN A 106 -2.79 -6.46 -3.00
C GLN A 106 -4.17 -5.77 -3.07
N ASN A 107 -4.26 -4.57 -3.67
CA ASN A 107 -5.54 -3.87 -3.85
C ASN A 107 -6.57 -4.66 -4.67
N THR A 108 -6.14 -5.48 -5.63
CA THR A 108 -7.04 -6.40 -6.36
C THR A 108 -7.70 -7.42 -5.42
N GLY A 109 -6.93 -7.96 -4.47
CA GLY A 109 -7.44 -8.86 -3.45
C GLY A 109 -8.32 -8.15 -2.41
N MET A 110 -8.01 -6.91 -2.09
CA MET A 110 -8.89 -6.09 -1.24
C MET A 110 -10.26 -5.88 -1.91
N LEU A 111 -10.28 -5.55 -3.19
CA LEU A 111 -11.53 -5.39 -3.96
C LEU A 111 -12.33 -6.70 -4.02
N GLU A 112 -11.65 -7.83 -4.23
CA GLU A 112 -12.26 -9.16 -4.20
C GLU A 112 -12.87 -9.48 -2.84
N SER A 113 -12.24 -9.05 -1.75
CA SER A 113 -12.61 -9.31 -0.37
C SER A 113 -13.79 -8.47 0.14
N GLY A 114 -14.45 -7.68 -0.69
CA GLY A 114 -15.43 -6.67 -0.29
C GLY A 114 -16.50 -7.20 0.70
N ASP A 115 -17.11 -8.34 0.44
CA ASP A 115 -18.11 -8.91 1.35
C ASP A 115 -17.49 -9.39 2.67
N SER A 116 -16.32 -9.98 2.62
CA SER A 116 -15.58 -10.40 3.82
C SER A 116 -15.17 -9.20 4.68
N ILE A 117 -14.72 -8.12 4.06
CA ILE A 117 -14.42 -6.87 4.78
C ILE A 117 -15.67 -6.32 5.45
N ARG A 118 -16.79 -6.25 4.72
CA ARG A 118 -18.07 -5.79 5.25
C ARG A 118 -18.54 -6.65 6.44
N GLY A 119 -18.54 -7.96 6.26
CA GLY A 119 -19.08 -8.89 7.25
C GLY A 119 -18.15 -9.15 8.43
N MET A 120 -16.88 -9.44 8.16
CA MET A 120 -15.94 -9.90 9.19
C MET A 120 -15.14 -8.74 9.82
N ALA A 121 -14.79 -7.69 9.07
CA ALA A 121 -14.04 -6.60 9.64
C ALA A 121 -14.93 -5.46 10.18
N LEU A 122 -15.86 -4.95 9.37
CA LEU A 122 -16.70 -3.81 9.75
C LEU A 122 -17.78 -4.19 10.75
N ASN A 123 -18.58 -5.25 10.45
CA ASN A 123 -19.72 -5.61 11.33
C ASN A 123 -19.29 -6.23 12.65
N ALA A 124 -18.20 -7.00 12.66
CA ALA A 124 -17.69 -7.59 13.90
C ALA A 124 -17.00 -6.56 14.81
N GLY A 125 -16.62 -5.39 14.30
CA GLY A 125 -16.10 -4.29 15.09
C GLY A 125 -14.79 -4.64 15.81
N PHE A 126 -13.80 -5.18 15.12
CA PHE A 126 -12.49 -5.47 15.70
C PHE A 126 -11.39 -4.61 15.04
N PRO A 127 -10.32 -4.28 15.78
CA PRO A 127 -9.20 -3.54 15.22
C PRO A 127 -8.46 -4.41 14.20
N LEU A 128 -8.37 -3.96 12.97
CA LEU A 128 -7.64 -4.64 11.91
C LEU A 128 -6.87 -3.61 11.08
N VAL A 129 -5.59 -3.84 10.88
CA VAL A 129 -4.82 -3.13 9.86
C VAL A 129 -4.65 -4.03 8.64
N MET A 130 -5.03 -3.51 7.48
CA MET A 130 -4.75 -4.13 6.18
C MET A 130 -3.63 -3.33 5.52
N VAL A 131 -2.50 -3.97 5.26
CA VAL A 131 -1.41 -3.41 4.46
C VAL A 131 -1.64 -3.86 3.03
N VAL A 132 -1.90 -2.90 2.17
CA VAL A 132 -2.40 -3.15 0.81
C VAL A 132 -1.43 -2.58 -0.21
N GLY A 133 -0.81 -3.45 -1.00
CA GLY A 133 -0.01 -3.04 -2.15
C GLY A 133 -0.89 -2.29 -3.14
N TYR A 134 -0.54 -1.04 -3.43
CA TYR A 134 -1.34 -0.13 -4.27
C TYR A 134 -0.94 -0.28 -5.74
N ARG A 135 -1.15 -1.46 -6.30
CA ARG A 135 -0.88 -1.72 -7.72
C ARG A 135 -1.56 -0.67 -8.60
N GLY A 136 -0.79 -0.11 -9.52
CA GLY A 136 -1.26 0.93 -10.45
C GLY A 136 -1.22 2.36 -9.88
N TRP A 137 -0.73 2.53 -8.65
CA TRP A 137 -0.35 3.84 -8.12
C TRP A 137 1.10 4.15 -8.45
N THR A 138 1.40 5.40 -8.75
CA THR A 138 2.75 5.95 -8.86
C THR A 138 2.80 7.29 -8.15
N ARG A 139 3.99 7.81 -7.84
CA ARG A 139 4.16 9.16 -7.28
C ARG A 139 3.55 10.28 -8.13
N HIS A 140 3.20 9.98 -9.37
CA HIS A 140 2.49 10.88 -10.27
C HIS A 140 0.97 10.68 -10.26
N GLY A 141 0.48 9.82 -9.38
CA GLY A 141 -0.94 9.49 -9.20
C GLY A 141 -1.36 8.18 -9.83
N VAL A 142 -2.67 7.99 -9.90
CA VAL A 142 -3.30 6.77 -10.42
C VAL A 142 -3.01 6.60 -11.91
N THR A 143 -2.53 5.42 -12.29
CA THR A 143 -2.38 5.02 -13.70
C THR A 143 -3.73 4.57 -14.29
N PRO A 144 -3.80 4.21 -15.61
CA PRO A 144 -4.99 3.62 -16.19
C PRO A 144 -5.37 2.23 -15.67
N ASP A 145 -4.57 1.62 -14.77
CA ASP A 145 -4.93 0.36 -14.12
C ASP A 145 -6.22 0.55 -13.29
N THR A 146 -7.23 -0.25 -13.62
CA THR A 146 -8.54 -0.15 -12.96
C THR A 146 -8.50 -0.52 -11.50
N ALA A 147 -7.55 -1.36 -11.06
CA ALA A 147 -7.36 -1.65 -9.65
C ALA A 147 -7.03 -0.38 -8.87
N ALA A 148 -6.08 0.44 -9.37
CA ALA A 148 -5.77 1.72 -8.76
C ALA A 148 -6.94 2.69 -8.80
N THR A 149 -7.63 2.78 -9.95
CA THR A 149 -8.76 3.69 -10.14
C THR A 149 -9.89 3.46 -9.11
N TYR A 150 -10.12 2.22 -8.72
CA TYR A 150 -11.22 1.86 -7.82
C TYR A 150 -10.81 1.65 -6.36
N THR A 151 -9.54 1.68 -6.02
CA THR A 151 -9.05 1.46 -4.65
C THR A 151 -9.62 2.48 -3.65
N GLU A 152 -9.38 3.76 -3.85
CA GLU A 152 -9.89 4.80 -2.95
C GLU A 152 -11.42 4.94 -2.97
N PRO A 153 -12.10 4.92 -4.13
CA PRO A 153 -13.57 4.85 -4.17
C PRO A 153 -14.16 3.69 -3.38
N PHE A 154 -13.54 2.51 -3.42
CA PHE A 154 -13.96 1.37 -2.62
C PHE A 154 -13.83 1.65 -1.12
N LEU A 155 -12.69 2.17 -0.66
CA LEU A 155 -12.47 2.50 0.74
C LEU A 155 -13.47 3.55 1.24
N HIS A 156 -13.72 4.59 0.43
CA HIS A 156 -14.72 5.61 0.73
C HIS A 156 -16.14 5.05 0.82
N ALA A 157 -16.53 4.15 -0.10
CA ALA A 157 -17.86 3.53 -0.08
C ALA A 157 -18.09 2.68 1.18
N PHE A 158 -17.03 2.08 1.74
CA PHE A 158 -17.07 1.30 2.98
C PHE A 158 -16.83 2.14 4.24
N GLY A 159 -16.50 3.43 4.09
CA GLY A 159 -16.14 4.32 5.20
C GLY A 159 -14.91 3.81 5.95
N ILE A 160 -13.93 3.28 5.23
CA ILE A 160 -12.65 2.81 5.76
C ILE A 160 -11.61 3.90 5.54
N ASN A 161 -10.95 4.33 6.62
CA ASN A 161 -9.84 5.27 6.54
C ASN A 161 -8.56 4.59 6.06
N TYR A 162 -7.68 5.36 5.43
CA TYR A 162 -6.41 4.84 4.93
C TYR A 162 -5.27 5.86 5.02
N TYR A 163 -4.04 5.34 5.07
CA TYR A 163 -2.80 6.09 5.08
C TYR A 163 -1.94 5.64 3.90
N LEU A 164 -1.50 6.58 3.09
CA LEU A 164 -0.56 6.32 2.00
C LEU A 164 0.87 6.33 2.54
N VAL A 165 1.64 5.28 2.23
CA VAL A 165 3.03 5.10 2.61
C VAL A 165 3.82 4.78 1.34
N GLU A 166 4.78 5.66 1.00
CA GLU A 166 5.57 5.55 -0.24
C GLU A 166 7.07 5.48 0.01
N GLN A 167 7.51 5.84 1.22
CA GLN A 167 8.92 5.94 1.59
C GLN A 167 9.10 5.72 3.09
N ASP A 168 10.36 5.54 3.52
CA ASP A 168 10.67 5.27 4.94
C ASP A 168 10.20 6.37 5.88
N GLU A 169 10.22 7.62 5.45
CA GLU A 169 9.77 8.77 6.23
C GLU A 169 8.26 8.74 6.53
N ASP A 170 7.50 7.95 5.77
CA ASP A 170 6.06 7.73 5.99
C ASP A 170 5.79 6.59 6.99
N GLY A 171 6.81 5.91 7.51
CA GLY A 171 6.69 4.72 8.36
C GLY A 171 5.81 4.94 9.59
N ASP A 172 5.83 6.13 10.18
CA ASP A 172 5.01 6.51 11.35
C ASP A 172 3.51 6.44 11.07
N ARG A 173 3.09 6.58 9.79
CA ARG A 173 1.69 6.43 9.37
C ARG A 173 1.17 5.01 9.58
N ILE A 174 2.06 4.00 9.54
CA ILE A 174 1.71 2.62 9.87
C ILE A 174 1.30 2.52 11.34
N SER A 175 2.11 3.09 12.24
CA SER A 175 1.75 3.18 13.66
C SER A 175 0.47 3.97 13.90
N ALA A 176 0.23 5.06 13.15
CA ALA A 176 -1.02 5.82 13.23
C ALA A 176 -2.23 4.96 12.84
N ALA A 177 -2.11 4.14 11.77
CA ALA A 177 -3.17 3.21 11.37
C ALA A 177 -3.50 2.18 12.46
N PHE A 178 -2.50 1.62 13.13
CA PHE A 178 -2.71 0.72 14.26
C PHE A 178 -3.38 1.41 15.45
N ALA A 179 -2.98 2.64 15.77
CA ALA A 179 -3.58 3.42 16.83
C ALA A 179 -5.06 3.70 16.55
N GLU A 180 -5.36 4.18 15.35
CA GLU A 180 -6.74 4.44 14.92
C GLU A 180 -7.60 3.18 14.92
N ALA A 181 -7.08 2.06 14.38
CA ALA A 181 -7.83 0.80 14.37
C ALA A 181 -8.20 0.34 15.80
N ARG A 182 -7.28 0.49 16.76
CA ARG A 182 -7.54 0.16 18.18
C ARG A 182 -8.57 1.09 18.80
N GLU A 183 -8.46 2.39 18.57
CA GLU A 183 -9.37 3.40 19.12
C GLU A 183 -10.78 3.25 18.58
N THR A 184 -10.90 3.13 17.25
CA THR A 184 -12.20 3.08 16.57
C THR A 184 -12.82 1.69 16.55
N ARG A 185 -12.04 0.64 16.80
CA ARG A 185 -12.42 -0.76 16.61
C ARG A 185 -12.92 -1.05 15.19
N ARG A 186 -12.29 -0.45 14.22
CA ARG A 186 -12.63 -0.58 12.79
C ARG A 186 -11.39 -0.97 11.99
N PRO A 187 -11.59 -1.56 10.81
CA PRO A 187 -10.48 -1.75 9.89
C PRO A 187 -9.93 -0.40 9.41
N VAL A 188 -8.60 -0.33 9.29
CA VAL A 188 -7.86 0.79 8.70
C VAL A 188 -6.91 0.22 7.66
N VAL A 189 -6.69 0.95 6.57
CA VAL A 189 -5.81 0.51 5.49
C VAL A 189 -4.52 1.33 5.47
N VAL A 190 -3.40 0.66 5.26
CA VAL A 190 -2.14 1.25 4.86
C VAL A 190 -1.96 0.93 3.37
N LEU A 191 -2.08 1.95 2.53
CA LEU A 191 -1.80 1.81 1.09
C LEU A 191 -0.30 1.99 0.86
N VAL A 192 0.33 0.97 0.31
CA VAL A 192 1.77 1.01 0.00
C VAL A 192 1.95 1.33 -1.47
N GLY A 193 2.57 2.48 -1.74
CA GLY A 193 2.72 3.01 -3.08
C GLY A 193 3.79 2.32 -3.93
N ASP A 194 4.05 2.87 -5.10
CA ASP A 194 4.85 2.27 -6.19
C ASP A 194 6.31 1.97 -5.81
N GLU A 195 6.90 2.79 -4.99
CA GLU A 195 8.31 2.66 -4.60
C GLU A 195 8.60 1.44 -3.71
N TYR A 196 7.55 0.81 -3.26
CA TYR A 196 7.56 -0.44 -2.53
C TYR A 196 8.10 -1.61 -3.34
N HIS A 197 8.00 -1.58 -4.64
CA HIS A 197 8.13 -2.79 -5.44
C HIS A 197 9.55 -3.27 -5.64
N GLY A 198 10.56 -2.45 -5.48
CA GLY A 198 11.95 -2.88 -5.71
C GLY A 198 12.17 -3.62 -7.04
N PHE A 199 11.13 -3.81 -7.83
CA PHE A 199 11.11 -4.47 -9.12
C PHE A 199 11.07 -3.42 -10.21
N ASN A 200 12.15 -3.34 -10.97
CA ASN A 200 12.12 -2.69 -12.26
C ASN A 200 11.08 -3.41 -13.15
N ARG A 201 9.97 -2.75 -13.41
CA ARG A 201 9.09 -3.11 -14.50
C ARG A 201 9.64 -2.63 -15.83
#